data_d3f555d310d7f4a576ce73072bf525dd
#
_entry.id   d3f555d310d7f4a576ce73072bf525dd
#
_cell.length_a   1.000
_cell.length_b   1.000
_cell.length_c   1.000
_cell.angle_alpha   90.00
_cell.angle_beta   90.00
_cell.angle_gamma   90.00
#
_symmetry.space_group_name_H-M   'P 1'
#
loop_
_entity.id
_entity.type
_entity.pdbx_description
1 polymer ?
#
loop_
_entity_poly.entity_id
_entity_poly.type
_entity_poly.pdbx_seq_one_letter_code
_entity_poly.pdbx_strand_id
1 'polypeptide(L)'
;MLLNDEVKMLQQVPLFAGVSPAKLKLLAFTSERVLYRTGEVLFLQGDVGDAAFVILSGRADILVDGPEGQIKVAEVGENAIVGEIAILCDVARTATVSAATEVEALRISKDNFVKHLVDFPEMTLEVVRVLADRLSQTTIELTEAPSRAGQGVH
;
A
#
# COMPACT_ATOMS: atom_id res chain seq x y z
N MET A 1 20.16 -5.63 -5.12
CA MET A 1 19.63 -6.16 -3.85
C MET A 1 19.33 -7.64 -4.00
N LEU A 2 19.75 -8.40 -3.02
CA LEU A 2 19.54 -9.84 -3.02
C LEU A 2 18.15 -10.16 -2.48
N LEU A 3 17.61 -11.32 -2.84
CA LEU A 3 16.31 -11.80 -2.39
C LEU A 3 16.17 -11.78 -0.86
N ASN A 4 17.22 -12.11 -0.13
CA ASN A 4 17.21 -12.09 1.33
C ASN A 4 17.01 -10.67 1.90
N ASP A 5 17.51 -9.64 1.22
CA ASP A 5 17.31 -8.25 1.62
C ASP A 5 15.86 -7.84 1.42
N GLU A 6 15.24 -8.28 0.34
CA GLU A 6 13.81 -8.04 0.08
C GLU A 6 12.95 -8.69 1.16
N VAL A 7 13.27 -9.92 1.57
CA VAL A 7 12.55 -10.60 2.66
C VAL A 7 12.63 -9.80 3.95
N LYS A 8 13.82 -9.29 4.31
CA LYS A 8 13.97 -8.46 5.51
C LYS A 8 13.13 -7.19 5.44
N MET A 9 13.07 -6.57 4.28
CA MET A 9 12.25 -5.37 4.08
C MET A 9 10.78 -5.70 4.16
N LEU A 10 10.33 -6.80 3.57
CA LEU A 10 8.95 -7.24 3.65
C LEU A 10 8.51 -7.55 5.08
N GLN A 11 9.40 -8.05 5.92
CA GLN A 11 9.10 -8.30 7.33
C GLN A 11 8.75 -7.02 8.11
N GLN A 12 9.18 -5.87 7.63
CA GLN A 12 8.88 -4.58 8.23
C GLN A 12 7.52 -4.02 7.81
N VAL A 13 6.90 -4.59 6.79
CA VAL A 13 5.56 -4.16 6.34
C VAL A 13 4.53 -4.73 7.30
N PRO A 14 3.64 -3.90 7.88
CA PRO A 14 2.65 -4.39 8.85
C PRO A 14 1.80 -5.56 8.36
N LEU A 15 1.39 -5.57 7.10
CA LEU A 15 0.60 -6.66 6.53
C LEU A 15 1.34 -8.00 6.53
N PHE A 16 2.65 -7.99 6.56
CA PHE A 16 3.48 -9.20 6.45
C PHE A 16 4.18 -9.58 7.74
N ALA A 17 3.92 -8.86 8.82
CA ALA A 17 4.65 -9.03 10.09
C ALA A 17 4.53 -10.44 10.68
N GLY A 18 3.40 -11.10 10.48
CA GLY A 18 3.18 -12.45 10.98
C GLY A 18 3.51 -13.57 9.98
N VAL A 19 4.02 -13.22 8.81
CA VAL A 19 4.29 -14.20 7.75
C VAL A 19 5.72 -14.72 7.86
N SER A 20 5.89 -16.04 7.72
CA SER A 20 7.22 -16.67 7.83
C SER A 20 8.17 -16.19 6.73
N PRO A 21 9.49 -16.16 7.01
CA PRO A 21 10.48 -15.78 5.99
C PRO A 21 10.40 -16.61 4.70
N ALA A 22 10.12 -17.90 4.80
CA ALA A 22 10.02 -18.78 3.63
C ALA A 22 8.88 -18.33 2.71
N LYS A 23 7.74 -17.94 3.27
CA LYS A 23 6.57 -17.46 2.50
C LYS A 23 6.81 -16.08 1.93
N LEU A 24 7.48 -15.20 2.67
CA LEU A 24 7.88 -13.88 2.16
C LEU A 24 8.89 -13.99 1.02
N LYS A 25 9.76 -14.98 1.09
CA LYS A 25 10.71 -15.26 0.00
C LYS A 25 9.97 -15.63 -1.27
N LEU A 26 8.93 -16.46 -1.17
CA LEU A 26 8.10 -16.83 -2.30
C LEU A 26 7.38 -15.61 -2.87
N LEU A 27 6.83 -14.75 -2.01
CA LEU A 27 6.18 -13.51 -2.41
C LEU A 27 7.16 -12.61 -3.17
N ALA A 28 8.36 -12.40 -2.63
CA ALA A 28 9.39 -11.59 -3.27
C ALA A 28 9.80 -12.16 -4.63
N PHE A 29 9.97 -13.48 -4.71
CA PHE A 29 10.36 -14.16 -5.94
C PHE A 29 9.33 -13.99 -7.06
N THR A 30 8.04 -13.99 -6.72
CA THR A 30 6.95 -13.85 -7.70
C THR A 30 6.58 -12.41 -8.01
N SER A 31 7.25 -11.46 -7.37
CA SER A 31 6.99 -10.02 -7.54
C SER A 31 8.03 -9.39 -8.46
N GLU A 32 7.71 -8.19 -8.94
CA GLU A 32 8.56 -7.46 -9.87
C GLU A 32 9.15 -6.23 -9.19
N ARG A 33 10.45 -6.02 -9.32
CA ARG A 33 11.12 -4.82 -8.85
C ARG A 33 11.01 -3.74 -9.92
N VAL A 34 10.50 -2.57 -9.56
CA VAL A 34 10.29 -1.44 -10.48
C VAL A 34 10.92 -0.19 -9.90
N LEU A 35 11.57 0.58 -10.78
CA LEU A 35 12.19 1.85 -10.41
C LEU A 35 11.36 2.99 -11.01
N TYR A 36 11.02 3.98 -10.17
CA TYR A 36 10.34 5.21 -10.59
C TYR A 36 11.25 6.40 -10.34
N ARG A 37 11.32 7.29 -11.31
CA ARG A 37 12.04 8.56 -11.17
C ARG A 37 11.14 9.57 -10.46
N THR A 38 11.74 10.56 -9.85
CA THR A 38 10.99 11.68 -9.25
C THR A 38 9.96 12.23 -10.23
N GLY A 39 8.72 12.33 -9.79
CA GLY A 39 7.60 12.82 -10.58
C GLY A 39 6.85 11.76 -11.38
N GLU A 40 7.40 10.57 -11.53
CA GLU A 40 6.68 9.48 -12.22
C GLU A 40 5.54 8.95 -11.35
N VAL A 41 4.47 8.53 -12.00
CA VAL A 41 3.26 8.03 -11.35
C VAL A 41 3.30 6.51 -11.25
N LEU A 42 3.05 5.97 -10.06
CA LEU A 42 2.90 4.53 -9.87
C LEU A 42 1.53 4.07 -10.40
N PHE A 43 0.49 4.82 -10.07
CA PHE A 43 -0.87 4.62 -10.62
C PHE A 43 -1.71 5.87 -10.41
N LEU A 44 -2.77 6.00 -11.19
CA LEU A 44 -3.67 7.14 -11.17
C LEU A 44 -4.99 6.80 -10.47
N GLN A 45 -5.54 7.78 -9.76
CA GLN A 45 -6.90 7.68 -9.22
C GLN A 45 -7.88 7.33 -10.34
N GLY A 46 -8.76 6.38 -10.07
CA GLY A 46 -9.76 5.94 -11.03
C GLY A 46 -9.32 4.75 -11.90
N ASP A 47 -8.04 4.44 -11.94
CA ASP A 47 -7.55 3.29 -12.70
C ASP A 47 -8.00 1.97 -12.08
N VAL A 48 -8.02 0.92 -12.88
CA VAL A 48 -8.25 -0.44 -12.38
C VAL A 48 -7.03 -0.88 -11.57
N GLY A 49 -7.28 -1.43 -10.37
CA GLY A 49 -6.22 -1.92 -9.51
C GLY A 49 -5.71 -3.29 -9.97
N ASP A 50 -4.50 -3.33 -10.50
CA ASP A 50 -3.87 -4.54 -11.05
C ASP A 50 -2.66 -5.01 -10.22
N ALA A 51 -2.21 -4.23 -9.27
CA ALA A 51 -1.07 -4.56 -8.43
C ALA A 51 -1.06 -3.75 -7.14
N ALA A 52 -0.40 -4.27 -6.13
CA ALA A 52 0.01 -3.53 -4.93
C ALA A 52 1.51 -3.26 -5.02
N PHE A 53 1.96 -2.22 -4.34
CA PHE A 53 3.38 -1.81 -4.36
C PHE A 53 3.90 -1.68 -2.93
N VAL A 54 5.03 -2.32 -2.66
CA VAL A 54 5.78 -2.13 -1.41
C VAL A 54 6.94 -1.19 -1.71
N ILE A 55 7.03 -0.10 -0.99
CA ILE A 55 8.11 0.87 -1.16
C ILE A 55 9.38 0.31 -0.52
N LEU A 56 10.37 0.01 -1.33
CA LEU A 56 11.67 -0.49 -0.87
C LEU A 56 12.61 0.67 -0.50
N SER A 57 12.57 1.75 -1.26
CA SER A 57 13.33 2.96 -0.98
C SER A 57 12.66 4.18 -1.60
N GLY A 58 12.92 5.35 -1.04
CA GLY A 58 12.35 6.60 -1.51
C GLY A 58 11.03 6.95 -0.83
N ARG A 59 10.38 7.98 -1.35
CA ARG A 59 9.10 8.50 -0.84
C ARG A 59 8.14 8.76 -1.97
N ALA A 60 6.86 8.54 -1.71
CA ALA A 60 5.80 8.77 -2.68
C ALA A 60 4.69 9.63 -2.06
N ASP A 61 4.10 10.47 -2.87
CA ASP A 61 2.97 11.32 -2.49
C ASP A 61 1.66 10.62 -2.85
N ILE A 62 0.70 10.71 -1.94
CA ILE A 62 -0.67 10.26 -2.15
C ILE A 62 -1.53 11.46 -2.46
N LEU A 63 -2.13 11.48 -3.65
CA LEU A 63 -2.87 12.62 -4.18
C LEU A 63 -4.31 12.20 -4.49
N VAL A 64 -5.26 13.08 -4.19
CA VAL A 64 -6.65 12.89 -4.59
C VAL A 64 -7.12 14.08 -5.41
N ASP A 65 -8.05 13.83 -6.33
CA ASP A 65 -8.65 14.89 -7.12
C ASP A 65 -9.61 15.72 -6.27
N GLY A 66 -9.42 17.02 -6.30
CA GLY A 66 -10.29 17.98 -5.63
C GLY A 66 -10.91 18.94 -6.63
N PRO A 67 -11.81 19.84 -6.17
CA PRO A 67 -12.49 20.80 -7.05
C PRO A 67 -11.54 21.73 -7.80
N GLU A 68 -10.39 22.03 -7.22
CA GLU A 68 -9.41 22.96 -7.79
C GLU A 68 -8.11 22.28 -8.20
N GLY A 69 -8.12 20.94 -8.36
CA GLY A 69 -6.96 20.17 -8.76
C GLY A 69 -6.59 19.11 -7.73
N GLN A 70 -5.44 18.50 -7.91
CA GLN A 70 -4.96 17.45 -7.02
C GLN A 70 -4.56 18.01 -5.65
N ILE A 71 -4.92 17.26 -4.61
CA ILE A 71 -4.58 17.59 -3.23
C ILE A 71 -3.70 16.48 -2.68
N LYS A 72 -2.55 16.84 -2.13
CA LYS A 72 -1.69 15.89 -1.42
C LYS A 72 -2.29 15.61 -0.06
N VAL A 73 -2.69 14.36 0.19
CA VAL A 73 -3.32 13.95 1.45
C VAL A 73 -2.39 13.17 2.35
N ALA A 74 -1.30 12.62 1.82
CA ALA A 74 -0.33 11.85 2.61
C ALA A 74 0.99 11.69 1.86
N GLU A 75 2.00 11.25 2.58
CA GLU A 75 3.29 10.84 2.03
C GLU A 75 3.65 9.50 2.66
N VAL A 76 4.20 8.60 1.87
CA VAL A 76 4.61 7.27 2.32
C VAL A 76 6.08 7.03 1.95
N GLY A 77 6.75 6.21 2.73
CA GLY A 77 8.16 5.89 2.53
C GLY A 77 8.43 4.40 2.64
N GLU A 78 9.66 4.05 2.99
CA GLU A 78 10.10 2.66 3.12
C GLU A 78 9.13 1.83 3.96
N ASN A 79 8.94 0.60 3.56
CA ASN A 79 8.09 -0.40 4.21
C ASN A 79 6.58 -0.13 4.11
N ALA A 80 6.17 0.93 3.43
CA ALA A 80 4.75 1.17 3.18
C ALA A 80 4.27 0.31 2.02
N ILE A 81 3.02 -0.14 2.10
CA ILE A 81 2.33 -0.77 0.99
C ILE A 81 1.25 0.19 0.48
N VAL A 82 1.15 0.33 -0.83
CA VAL A 82 0.13 1.17 -1.46
C VAL A 82 -0.58 0.39 -2.56
N GLY A 83 -1.83 0.75 -2.81
CA GLY A 83 -2.62 0.15 -3.88
C GLY A 83 -3.32 -1.15 -3.50
N GLU A 84 -3.19 -1.61 -2.26
CA GLU A 84 -3.80 -2.85 -1.78
C GLU A 84 -5.32 -2.75 -1.66
N ILE A 85 -5.86 -1.57 -1.40
CA ILE A 85 -7.31 -1.38 -1.21
C ILE A 85 -8.07 -1.67 -2.50
N ALA A 86 -7.57 -1.21 -3.63
CA ALA A 86 -8.22 -1.45 -4.92
C ALA A 86 -8.33 -2.94 -5.24
N ILE A 87 -7.33 -3.73 -4.82
CA ILE A 87 -7.33 -5.17 -4.99
C ILE A 87 -8.27 -5.84 -3.99
N LEU A 88 -8.14 -5.51 -2.71
CA LEU A 88 -8.89 -6.16 -1.63
C LEU A 88 -10.38 -5.87 -1.70
N CYS A 89 -10.74 -4.67 -2.11
CA CYS A 89 -12.14 -4.23 -2.18
C CYS A 89 -12.73 -4.32 -3.58
N ASP A 90 -11.94 -4.68 -4.58
CA ASP A 90 -12.34 -4.75 -5.98
C ASP A 90 -12.98 -3.44 -6.46
N VAL A 91 -12.29 -2.34 -6.19
CA VAL A 91 -12.71 -0.99 -6.56
C VAL A 91 -11.62 -0.31 -7.39
N ALA A 92 -11.99 0.78 -8.07
CA ALA A 92 -11.01 1.62 -8.76
C ALA A 92 -10.03 2.24 -7.75
N ARG A 93 -8.85 2.64 -8.24
CA ARG A 93 -7.84 3.32 -7.43
C ARG A 93 -8.46 4.53 -6.74
N THR A 94 -8.30 4.62 -5.42
CA THR A 94 -8.89 5.70 -4.62
C THR A 94 -8.04 6.96 -4.59
N ALA A 95 -6.80 6.87 -5.05
CA ALA A 95 -5.87 7.98 -5.08
C ALA A 95 -4.82 7.76 -6.17
N THR A 96 -4.16 8.83 -6.55
CA THR A 96 -2.95 8.79 -7.37
C THR A 96 -1.75 8.67 -6.45
N VAL A 97 -0.78 7.84 -6.82
CA VAL A 97 0.50 7.72 -6.11
C VAL A 97 1.62 8.12 -7.06
N SER A 98 2.39 9.12 -6.66
CA SER A 98 3.44 9.72 -7.46
C SER A 98 4.75 9.72 -6.69
N ALA A 99 5.86 9.45 -7.36
CA ALA A 99 7.18 9.44 -6.75
C ALA A 99 7.62 10.86 -6.38
N ALA A 100 7.72 11.14 -5.07
CA ALA A 100 8.23 12.41 -4.57
C ALA A 100 9.76 12.49 -4.68
N THR A 101 10.43 11.36 -4.59
CA THR A 101 11.85 11.17 -4.85
C THR A 101 11.97 9.98 -5.81
N GLU A 102 13.18 9.58 -6.16
CA GLU A 102 13.37 8.29 -6.83
C GLU A 102 12.84 7.19 -5.90
N VAL A 103 12.02 6.30 -6.44
CA VAL A 103 11.37 5.23 -5.69
C VAL A 103 11.72 3.89 -6.30
N GLU A 104 12.17 2.97 -5.46
CA GLU A 104 12.28 1.56 -5.81
C GLU A 104 11.17 0.82 -5.10
N ALA A 105 10.35 0.09 -5.86
CA ALA A 105 9.18 -0.60 -5.33
C ALA A 105 9.15 -2.05 -5.76
N LEU A 106 8.54 -2.88 -4.94
CA LEU A 106 8.22 -4.25 -5.29
C LEU A 106 6.77 -4.29 -5.73
N ARG A 107 6.54 -4.60 -7.00
CA ARG A 107 5.20 -4.68 -7.57
C ARG A 107 4.67 -6.11 -7.42
N ILE A 108 3.58 -6.24 -6.69
CA ILE A 108 2.91 -7.51 -6.46
C ILE A 108 1.64 -7.51 -7.31
N SER A 109 1.56 -8.35 -8.33
CA SER A 109 0.37 -8.41 -9.18
C SER A 109 -0.86 -8.80 -8.37
N LYS A 110 -2.03 -8.37 -8.82
CA LYS A 110 -3.31 -8.72 -8.19
C LYS A 110 -3.44 -10.23 -8.01
N ASP A 111 -3.15 -11.00 -9.06
CA ASP A 111 -3.28 -12.45 -9.02
C ASP A 111 -2.36 -13.07 -7.96
N ASN A 112 -1.12 -12.64 -7.88
CA ASN A 112 -0.18 -13.15 -6.88
C ASN A 112 -0.56 -12.69 -5.48
N PHE A 113 -1.01 -11.45 -5.32
CA PHE A 113 -1.44 -10.93 -4.02
C PHE A 113 -2.61 -11.74 -3.47
N VAL A 114 -3.64 -11.95 -4.29
CA VAL A 114 -4.83 -12.74 -3.91
C VAL A 114 -4.45 -14.19 -3.63
N LYS A 115 -3.60 -14.78 -4.47
CA LYS A 115 -3.12 -16.15 -4.27
C LYS A 115 -2.42 -16.32 -2.93
N HIS A 116 -1.56 -15.38 -2.56
CA HIS A 116 -0.86 -15.43 -1.27
C HIS A 116 -1.83 -15.25 -0.10
N LEU A 117 -2.86 -14.44 -0.24
CA LEU A 117 -3.90 -14.32 0.80
C LEU A 117 -4.63 -15.65 1.02
N VAL A 118 -4.92 -16.36 -0.06
CA VAL A 118 -5.61 -17.67 0.02
C VAL A 118 -4.68 -18.73 0.60
N ASP A 119 -3.42 -18.76 0.14
CA ASP A 119 -2.47 -19.80 0.54
C ASP A 119 -1.86 -19.57 1.94
N PHE A 120 -1.86 -18.32 2.42
CA PHE A 120 -1.23 -17.94 3.69
C PHE A 120 -2.27 -17.30 4.63
N PRO A 121 -3.02 -18.12 5.40
CA PRO A 121 -4.06 -17.60 6.31
C PRO A 121 -3.55 -16.55 7.30
N GLU A 122 -2.32 -16.68 7.77
CA GLU A 122 -1.72 -15.71 8.69
C GLU A 122 -1.59 -14.33 8.06
N MET A 123 -1.35 -14.24 6.76
CA MET A 123 -1.30 -12.98 6.03
C MET A 123 -2.70 -12.37 5.94
N THR A 124 -3.69 -13.18 5.64
CA THR A 124 -5.10 -12.73 5.58
C THR A 124 -5.54 -12.17 6.93
N LEU A 125 -5.20 -12.86 8.03
CA LEU A 125 -5.55 -12.41 9.37
C LEU A 125 -4.88 -11.05 9.68
N GLU A 126 -3.63 -10.86 9.28
CA GLU A 126 -2.90 -9.61 9.46
C GLU A 126 -3.54 -8.48 8.67
N VAL A 127 -3.95 -8.72 7.44
CA VAL A 127 -4.69 -7.75 6.62
C VAL A 127 -5.97 -7.32 7.34
N VAL A 128 -6.73 -8.27 7.89
CA VAL A 128 -7.96 -7.97 8.64
C VAL A 128 -7.66 -7.08 9.84
N ARG A 129 -6.61 -7.37 10.59
CA ARG A 129 -6.21 -6.57 11.76
C ARG A 129 -5.85 -5.14 11.37
N VAL A 130 -5.05 -4.97 10.32
CA VAL A 130 -4.62 -3.65 9.85
C VAL A 130 -5.82 -2.82 9.40
N LEU A 131 -6.74 -3.42 8.64
CA LEU A 131 -7.95 -2.73 8.19
C LEU A 131 -8.88 -2.38 9.34
N ALA A 132 -9.01 -3.28 10.33
CA ALA A 132 -9.81 -3.02 11.52
C ALA A 132 -9.23 -1.87 12.34
N ASP A 133 -7.91 -1.80 12.49
CA ASP A 133 -7.24 -0.72 13.19
C ASP A 133 -7.45 0.61 12.48
N ARG A 134 -7.35 0.65 11.16
CA ARG A 134 -7.60 1.87 10.37
C ARG A 134 -9.04 2.34 10.57
N LEU A 135 -10.01 1.42 10.56
CA LEU A 135 -11.42 1.75 10.78
C LEU A 135 -11.64 2.29 12.19
N SER A 136 -11.02 1.68 13.20
CA SER A 136 -11.11 2.15 14.59
C SER A 136 -10.55 3.56 14.75
N GLN A 137 -9.41 3.85 14.13
CA GLN A 137 -8.80 5.18 14.15
C GLN A 137 -9.72 6.21 13.52
N THR A 138 -10.29 5.92 12.36
CA THR A 138 -11.23 6.80 11.68
C THR A 138 -12.46 7.08 12.55
N THR A 139 -13.01 6.05 13.19
CA THR A 139 -14.17 6.19 14.09
C THR A 139 -13.84 7.08 15.29
N ILE A 140 -12.68 6.91 15.90
CA ILE A 140 -12.22 7.72 17.03
C ILE A 140 -12.09 9.19 16.60
N GLU A 141 -11.46 9.47 15.47
CA GLU A 141 -11.29 10.82 14.95
C GLU A 141 -12.64 11.52 14.72
N LEU A 142 -13.61 10.83 14.13
CA LEU A 142 -14.93 11.35 13.88
C LEU A 142 -15.68 11.65 15.18
N THR A 143 -15.49 10.83 16.22
CA THR A 143 -16.16 10.98 17.51
C THR A 143 -15.55 12.09 18.34
N GLU A 144 -14.22 12.20 18.36
CA GLU A 144 -13.49 13.15 19.24
C GLU A 144 -13.42 14.56 18.68
N ALA A 145 -13.66 14.74 17.38
CA ALA A 145 -13.53 16.04 16.74
C ALA A 145 -14.74 16.38 15.86
N PRO A 146 -15.96 16.46 16.42
CA PRO A 146 -17.15 16.72 15.62
C PRO A 146 -17.12 18.07 14.89
N SER A 147 -16.44 19.09 15.47
CA SER A 147 -16.27 20.39 14.83
C SER A 147 -15.34 20.33 13.61
N ARG A 148 -14.64 19.23 13.42
CA ARG A 148 -13.77 18.98 12.29
C ARG A 148 -14.36 17.96 11.31
N ALA A 149 -15.63 17.67 11.45
CA ALA A 149 -16.33 16.77 10.52
C ALA A 149 -16.11 17.26 9.08
N GLY A 150 -15.72 16.39 8.20
CA GLY A 150 -15.36 16.76 6.84
C GLY A 150 -13.88 17.07 6.62
N GLN A 151 -13.07 17.07 7.67
CA GLN A 151 -11.62 17.22 7.58
C GLN A 151 -10.94 15.89 7.89
N GLY A 152 -9.93 15.54 7.13
CA GLY A 152 -9.04 14.45 7.46
C GLY A 152 -9.59 13.04 7.36
N VAL A 153 -10.78 12.84 6.89
CA VAL A 153 -11.34 11.52 6.64
C VAL A 153 -11.10 11.16 5.17
N HIS A 154 -10.12 10.36 4.95
CA HIS A 154 -9.68 10.05 3.59
C HIS A 154 -9.62 8.56 3.33
#